data_4f52fc8d7766dc96956112a10c1142e2
#
_entry.id   4f52fc8d7766dc96956112a10c1142e2
#
_cell.length_a   1.000
_cell.length_b   1.000
_cell.length_c   1.000
_cell.angle_alpha   90.00
_cell.angle_beta   90.00
_cell.angle_gamma   90.00
#
_symmetry.space_group_name_H-M   'P 1'
#
loop_
_entity.id
_entity.type
_entity.pdbx_description
1 polymer ?
#
loop_
_entity_poly.entity_id
_entity_poly.type
_entity_poly.pdbx_seq_one_letter_code
_entity_poly.pdbx_strand_id
1 'polypeptide(L)'
;TVEGEWVDQLVGLDGVRADIAVVRTSDGHGRVELSTFHTPVATRIAPRAPMNTPGIPRLTFVVDAVDDVLDRLRAHGAELVGDVAQYGDIYQYCFVRGPDGIIIGLVEELR
;
A
#
# COMPACT_ATOMS: atom_id res chain seq x y z
N THR A 1 -7.98 -11.78 -14.37
CA THR A 1 -6.84 -12.71 -14.44
C THR A 1 -6.07 -12.44 -15.72
N VAL A 2 -4.76 -12.41 -15.63
CA VAL A 2 -3.86 -12.29 -16.77
C VAL A 2 -2.96 -13.52 -16.85
N GLU A 3 -2.70 -14.01 -18.08
CA GLU A 3 -1.79 -15.11 -18.35
C GLU A 3 -1.42 -15.09 -19.83
N GLY A 4 -0.38 -15.84 -20.19
CA GLY A 4 0.09 -15.97 -21.56
C GLY A 4 1.50 -15.46 -21.75
N GLU A 5 2.02 -15.67 -22.96
CA GLU A 5 3.41 -15.31 -23.29
C GLU A 5 3.71 -13.83 -23.07
N TRP A 6 2.74 -12.97 -23.38
CA TRP A 6 2.94 -11.53 -23.29
C TRP A 6 3.22 -11.07 -21.83
N VAL A 7 2.49 -11.66 -20.87
CA VAL A 7 2.70 -11.28 -19.45
C VAL A 7 3.99 -11.90 -18.92
N ASP A 8 4.32 -13.12 -19.36
CA ASP A 8 5.59 -13.76 -19.01
C ASP A 8 6.77 -12.91 -19.47
N GLN A 9 6.74 -12.41 -20.69
CA GLN A 9 7.77 -11.53 -21.21
C GLN A 9 7.83 -10.22 -20.46
N LEU A 10 6.67 -9.65 -20.12
CA LEU A 10 6.60 -8.37 -19.44
C LEU A 10 7.21 -8.42 -18.04
N VAL A 11 6.88 -9.45 -17.27
CA VAL A 11 7.29 -9.51 -15.85
C VAL A 11 8.56 -10.32 -15.61
N GLY A 12 9.07 -11.02 -16.63
CA GLY A 12 10.30 -11.79 -16.52
C GLY A 12 10.16 -13.09 -15.74
N LEU A 13 9.00 -13.70 -15.76
CA LEU A 13 8.71 -14.98 -15.11
C LEU A 13 8.07 -15.92 -16.11
N ASP A 14 8.11 -17.23 -15.83
CA ASP A 14 7.52 -18.25 -16.71
C ASP A 14 6.19 -18.76 -16.14
N GLY A 15 5.21 -18.94 -17.01
CA GLY A 15 3.94 -19.53 -16.64
C GLY A 15 3.10 -18.66 -15.70
N VAL A 16 3.12 -17.35 -15.92
CA VAL A 16 2.43 -16.40 -15.04
C VAL A 16 0.92 -16.55 -15.15
N ARG A 17 0.29 -16.59 -13.98
CA ARG A 17 -1.14 -16.41 -13.82
C ARG A 17 -1.36 -15.49 -12.62
N ALA A 18 -1.96 -14.35 -12.85
CA ALA A 18 -2.15 -13.34 -11.82
C ALA A 18 -3.51 -12.66 -11.95
N ASP A 19 -4.05 -12.25 -10.83
CA ASP A 19 -5.21 -11.36 -10.80
C ASP A 19 -4.75 -9.94 -10.57
N ILE A 20 -5.33 -9.01 -11.31
CA ILE A 20 -4.97 -7.59 -11.24
C ILE A 20 -6.23 -6.79 -10.95
N ALA A 21 -6.10 -5.84 -10.02
CA ALA A 21 -7.13 -4.85 -9.75
C ALA A 21 -6.49 -3.46 -9.78
N VAL A 22 -7.12 -2.52 -10.46
CA VAL A 22 -6.68 -1.12 -10.46
C VAL A 22 -7.66 -0.33 -9.60
N VAL A 23 -7.14 0.35 -8.58
CA VAL A 23 -7.94 1.23 -7.73
C VAL A 23 -7.54 2.68 -7.97
N ARG A 24 -8.49 3.58 -7.79
CA ARG A 24 -8.27 5.02 -7.97
C ARG A 24 -8.61 5.77 -6.70
N THR A 25 -7.91 6.88 -6.48
CA THR A 25 -8.36 7.84 -5.48
C THR A 25 -9.64 8.52 -5.95
N SER A 26 -10.48 8.96 -5.00
CA SER A 26 -11.78 9.55 -5.32
C SER A 26 -11.70 10.81 -6.16
N ASP A 27 -10.58 11.54 -6.06
CA ASP A 27 -10.33 12.74 -6.88
C ASP A 27 -9.87 12.40 -8.30
N GLY A 28 -9.59 11.13 -8.60
CA GLY A 28 -9.17 10.67 -9.91
C GLY A 28 -7.70 10.91 -10.25
N HIS A 29 -6.91 11.46 -9.33
CA HIS A 29 -5.50 11.82 -9.59
C HIS A 29 -4.53 10.67 -9.37
N GLY A 30 -4.86 9.70 -8.53
CA GLY A 30 -3.98 8.57 -8.22
C GLY A 30 -4.56 7.23 -8.63
N ARG A 31 -3.72 6.35 -9.15
CA ARG A 31 -4.06 4.96 -9.46
C ARG A 31 -3.03 4.02 -8.87
N VAL A 32 -3.50 2.91 -8.34
CA VAL A 32 -2.64 1.85 -7.82
C VAL A 32 -3.10 0.55 -8.44
N GLU A 33 -2.15 -0.21 -8.99
CA GLU A 33 -2.40 -1.55 -9.46
C GLU A 33 -2.04 -2.55 -8.37
N LEU A 34 -2.98 -3.42 -8.04
CA LEU A 34 -2.79 -4.49 -7.08
C LEU A 34 -2.74 -5.80 -7.84
N SER A 35 -1.73 -6.62 -7.57
CA SER A 35 -1.55 -7.89 -8.26
C SER A 35 -1.41 -9.03 -7.27
N THR A 36 -2.10 -10.14 -7.53
CA THR A 36 -1.92 -11.38 -6.80
C THR A 36 -1.44 -12.46 -7.78
N PHE A 37 -0.25 -13.01 -7.51
CA PHE A 37 0.30 -14.08 -8.35
C PHE A 37 -0.16 -15.44 -7.85
N HIS A 38 -0.84 -16.19 -8.71
CA HIS A 38 -1.21 -17.57 -8.45
C HIS A 38 -0.10 -18.51 -8.86
N THR A 39 0.52 -18.24 -10.00
CA THR A 39 1.70 -18.94 -10.52
C THR A 39 2.65 -17.94 -11.18
N PRO A 40 3.97 -18.02 -10.98
CA PRO A 40 4.62 -18.76 -9.87
C PRO A 40 4.15 -18.24 -8.50
N VAL A 41 4.25 -19.09 -7.48
CA VAL A 41 3.86 -18.71 -6.11
C VAL A 41 4.66 -17.48 -5.66
N ALA A 42 3.96 -16.52 -5.06
CA ALA A 42 4.58 -15.27 -4.62
C ALA A 42 5.65 -15.50 -3.56
N THR A 43 6.77 -14.79 -3.70
CA THR A 43 7.81 -14.74 -2.68
C THR A 43 7.40 -13.67 -1.66
N ARG A 44 7.41 -14.01 -0.39
CA ARG A 44 6.95 -13.10 0.67
C ARG A 44 8.10 -12.36 1.32
N ILE A 45 7.89 -11.07 1.55
CA ILE A 45 8.70 -10.27 2.48
C ILE A 45 8.10 -10.46 3.87
N ALA A 46 8.93 -10.39 4.93
CA ALA A 46 8.42 -10.47 6.29
C ALA A 46 7.36 -9.38 6.53
N PRO A 47 6.11 -9.75 6.94
CA PRO A 47 5.01 -8.78 6.95
C PRO A 47 5.12 -7.73 8.05
N ARG A 48 6.01 -7.94 9.04
CA ARG A 48 6.25 -6.98 10.12
C ARG A 48 7.65 -6.40 10.09
N ALA A 49 8.29 -6.40 8.93
CA ALA A 49 9.62 -5.82 8.80
C ALA A 49 9.60 -4.34 9.21
N PRO A 50 10.63 -3.86 9.94
CA PRO A 50 10.71 -2.46 10.35
C PRO A 50 10.71 -1.52 9.15
N MET A 51 10.25 -0.29 9.38
CA MET A 51 10.09 0.72 8.35
C MET A 51 11.40 1.09 7.64
N ASN A 52 12.54 0.91 8.31
CA ASN A 52 13.86 1.20 7.74
C ASN A 52 14.48 0.02 6.98
N THR A 53 13.73 -1.04 6.72
CA THR A 53 14.21 -2.18 5.95
C THR A 53 14.19 -1.83 4.47
N PRO A 54 15.33 -1.92 3.75
CA PRO A 54 15.36 -1.64 2.32
C PRO A 54 14.45 -2.59 1.53
N GLY A 55 13.83 -2.07 0.48
CA GLY A 55 13.01 -2.86 -0.43
C GLY A 55 11.57 -3.05 0.00
N ILE A 56 11.15 -2.46 1.12
CA ILE A 56 9.75 -2.52 1.55
C ILE A 56 8.96 -1.44 0.80
N PRO A 57 7.89 -1.82 0.07
CA PRO A 57 7.05 -0.84 -0.61
C PRO A 57 6.33 0.07 0.40
N ARG A 58 6.28 1.34 0.09
CA ARG A 58 5.56 2.33 0.89
C ARG A 58 4.83 3.28 -0.03
N LEU A 59 3.56 3.51 0.27
CA LEU A 59 2.72 4.48 -0.43
C LEU A 59 2.21 5.50 0.57
N THR A 60 2.23 6.77 0.19
CA THR A 60 1.71 7.85 1.03
C THR A 60 0.57 8.55 0.31
N PHE A 61 -0.52 8.79 1.02
CA PHE A 61 -1.68 9.52 0.51
C PHE A 61 -1.92 10.77 1.34
N VAL A 62 -2.16 11.88 0.66
CA VAL A 62 -2.66 13.10 1.31
C VAL A 62 -4.18 12.92 1.48
N VAL A 63 -4.64 13.11 2.71
CA VAL A 63 -6.05 12.93 3.07
C VAL A 63 -6.57 14.19 3.77
N ASP A 64 -7.89 14.36 3.80
CA ASP A 64 -8.50 15.53 4.43
C ASP A 64 -8.44 15.46 5.95
N ALA A 65 -8.57 14.27 6.52
CA ALA A 65 -8.54 14.07 7.98
C ALA A 65 -7.91 12.72 8.29
N VAL A 66 -6.70 12.75 8.85
CA VAL A 66 -5.95 11.53 9.21
C VAL A 66 -6.74 10.68 10.21
N ASP A 67 -7.33 11.30 11.24
CA ASP A 67 -8.04 10.55 12.28
C ASP A 67 -9.23 9.77 11.71
N ASP A 68 -9.99 10.38 10.82
CA ASP A 68 -11.15 9.73 10.20
C ASP A 68 -10.75 8.55 9.32
N VAL A 69 -9.72 8.74 8.51
CA VAL A 69 -9.21 7.67 7.63
C VAL A 69 -8.62 6.54 8.46
N LEU A 70 -7.84 6.88 9.50
CA LEU A 70 -7.25 5.90 10.39
C LEU A 70 -8.32 5.05 11.07
N ASP A 71 -9.40 5.66 11.56
CA ASP A 71 -10.50 4.93 12.20
C ASP A 71 -11.14 3.93 11.22
N ARG A 72 -11.37 4.35 9.98
CA ARG A 72 -11.93 3.45 8.95
C ARG A 72 -10.98 2.30 8.62
N LEU A 73 -9.69 2.56 8.52
CA LEU A 73 -8.68 1.54 8.24
C LEU A 73 -8.56 0.55 9.41
N ARG A 74 -8.63 1.03 10.64
CA ARG A 74 -8.60 0.16 11.83
C ARG A 74 -9.79 -0.79 11.85
N ALA A 75 -10.95 -0.35 11.40
CA ALA A 75 -12.13 -1.21 11.28
C ALA A 75 -11.90 -2.35 10.29
N HIS A 76 -10.96 -2.20 9.36
CA HIS A 76 -10.55 -3.23 8.41
C HIS A 76 -9.28 -3.98 8.84
N GLY A 77 -8.83 -3.79 10.07
CA GLY A 77 -7.70 -4.53 10.63
C GLY A 77 -6.33 -3.88 10.46
N ALA A 78 -6.26 -2.64 9.98
CA ALA A 78 -4.98 -1.93 9.86
C ALA A 78 -4.42 -1.59 11.24
N GLU A 79 -3.09 -1.71 11.39
CA GLU A 79 -2.37 -1.39 12.61
C GLU A 79 -1.40 -0.24 12.38
N LEU A 80 -1.30 0.67 13.35
CA LEU A 80 -0.26 1.71 13.31
C LEU A 80 1.13 1.08 13.40
N VAL A 81 2.06 1.62 12.62
CA VAL A 81 3.49 1.27 12.73
C VAL A 81 4.10 1.97 13.96
N GLY A 82 3.87 3.25 14.08
CA GLY A 82 4.24 4.06 15.24
C GLY A 82 3.03 4.84 15.71
N ASP A 83 3.25 6.04 16.19
CA ASP A 83 2.17 6.91 16.67
C ASP A 83 1.72 7.86 15.57
N VAL A 84 0.52 8.42 15.72
CA VAL A 84 0.12 9.60 14.98
C VAL A 84 0.95 10.77 15.50
N ALA A 85 1.61 11.49 14.61
CA ALA A 85 2.50 12.59 15.00
C ALA A 85 2.15 13.84 14.20
N GLN A 86 2.52 14.98 14.77
CA GLN A 86 2.28 16.27 14.16
C GLN A 86 3.61 16.99 13.97
N TYR A 87 3.84 17.48 12.75
CA TYR A 87 5.00 18.32 12.47
C TYR A 87 4.56 19.79 12.56
N GLY A 88 4.80 20.37 13.71
CA GLY A 88 4.35 21.73 14.00
C GLY A 88 2.84 21.89 13.78
N ASP A 89 2.46 22.97 13.10
CA ASP A 89 1.08 23.20 12.66
C ASP A 89 0.93 22.97 11.13
N ILE A 90 1.86 22.21 10.54
CA ILE A 90 1.94 22.02 9.08
C ILE A 90 1.30 20.69 8.67
N TYR A 91 1.70 19.60 9.30
CA TYR A 91 1.23 18.25 8.94
C TYR A 91 0.84 17.44 10.15
N GLN A 92 -0.19 16.63 9.99
CA GLN A 92 -0.45 15.47 10.83
C GLN A 92 -0.18 14.22 10.00
N TYR A 93 0.47 13.21 10.59
CA TYR A 93 1.03 12.11 9.82
C TYR A 93 0.97 10.81 10.60
N CYS A 94 0.71 9.72 9.92
CA CYS A 94 0.86 8.38 10.51
C CYS A 94 1.20 7.36 9.43
N PHE A 95 1.71 6.21 9.86
CA PHE A 95 1.91 5.05 9.00
C PHE A 95 1.14 3.86 9.56
N VAL A 96 0.50 3.12 8.66
CA VAL A 96 -0.21 1.90 9.01
C VAL A 96 0.30 0.73 8.16
N ARG A 97 0.14 -0.48 8.68
CA ARG A 97 0.38 -1.70 7.92
C ARG A 97 -0.88 -2.08 7.17
N GLY A 98 -0.74 -2.26 5.86
CA GLY A 98 -1.79 -2.76 5.00
C GLY A 98 -1.61 -4.24 4.68
N PRO A 99 -2.28 -4.73 3.62
CA PRO A 99 -2.18 -6.12 3.19
C PRO A 99 -0.73 -6.52 2.91
N ASP A 100 -0.36 -7.74 3.35
CA ASP A 100 0.97 -8.31 3.18
C ASP A 100 2.11 -7.45 3.74
N GLY A 101 1.80 -6.56 4.68
CA GLY A 101 2.80 -5.77 5.37
C GLY A 101 3.22 -4.48 4.66
N ILE A 102 2.59 -4.13 3.55
CA ILE A 102 2.86 -2.83 2.91
C ILE A 102 2.62 -1.68 3.89
N ILE A 103 3.48 -0.68 3.85
CA ILE A 103 3.33 0.50 4.71
C ILE A 103 2.59 1.59 3.94
N ILE A 104 1.52 2.10 4.54
CA ILE A 104 0.70 3.16 3.99
C ILE A 104 0.83 4.39 4.88
N GLY A 105 1.30 5.49 4.29
CA GLY A 105 1.37 6.78 4.96
C GLY A 105 0.10 7.59 4.71
N LEU A 106 -0.38 8.25 5.74
CA LEU A 106 -1.50 9.19 5.69
C LEU A 106 -1.01 10.54 6.15
N VAL A 107 -1.19 11.55 5.32
CA VAL A 107 -0.77 12.92 5.61
C VAL A 107 -1.96 13.85 5.51
N GLU A 108 -2.15 14.65 6.53
CA GLU A 108 -3.12 15.75 6.53
C GLU A 108 -2.35 17.06 6.54
N GLU A 109 -2.63 17.93 5.59
CA GLU A 109 -2.08 19.27 5.56
C GLU A 109 -2.92 20.16 6.47
N LEU A 110 -2.29 20.72 7.52
CA LEU A 110 -2.98 21.54 8.52
C LEU A 110 -3.04 22.99 8.10
N ARG A 111 -2.23 23.39 7.11
CA ARG A 111 -2.22 24.75 6.57
C ARG A 111 -2.22 24.75 5.06
#